data_6f7137b11971c2c443fdb32f604873a3
#
_entry.id   6f7137b11971c2c443fdb32f604873a3
#
_cell.length_a   1.000
_cell.length_b   1.000
_cell.length_c   1.000
_cell.angle_alpha   90.00
_cell.angle_beta   90.00
_cell.angle_gamma   90.00
#
_symmetry.space_group_name_H-M   'P 1'
#
loop_
_entity.id
_entity.type
_entity.pdbx_description
1 polymer ?
#
loop_
_entity_poly.entity_id
_entity_poly.type
_entity_poly.pdbx_seq_one_letter_code
_entity_poly.pdbx_strand_id
1 'polypeptide(L)'
;GVVETKGPFTLNSKTLTDKTAGSFNNGFAISNEKGKSYDIGSGTSYIKYSTIQYTIIIPDGVKITKMDIEGRNNYSDADAYIGEINGTNYDASTYAFPKDKSVKKYTVEFDSPVEHTLTFTPKGKQCIFQITLYTETSTGIQNITAIAQPANNNVYDLRGRMVKSNAKADDLKSLNKGIYVFNNKKYVTK
;
A
#
# COMPACT_ATOMS: atom_id res chain seq x y z
N GLY A 1 -13.85 -10.37 -11.53
CA GLY A 1 -12.57 -10.47 -10.86
C GLY A 1 -12.15 -9.11 -10.37
N VAL A 2 -11.99 -8.95 -9.07
CA VAL A 2 -11.41 -7.73 -8.49
C VAL A 2 -9.94 -7.72 -8.93
N VAL A 3 -9.54 -6.74 -9.72
CA VAL A 3 -8.13 -6.50 -10.04
C VAL A 3 -7.48 -5.98 -8.76
N GLU A 4 -6.72 -6.81 -8.05
CA GLU A 4 -5.89 -6.37 -6.95
C GLU A 4 -4.85 -5.39 -7.50
N THR A 5 -5.02 -4.12 -7.23
CA THR A 5 -4.04 -3.09 -7.55
C THR A 5 -2.89 -3.22 -6.54
N LYS A 6 -1.82 -3.92 -6.94
CA LYS A 6 -0.62 -4.07 -6.11
C LYS A 6 0.22 -2.80 -6.18
N GLY A 7 0.40 -2.12 -5.03
CA GLY A 7 1.38 -1.06 -4.87
C GLY A 7 2.83 -1.60 -4.90
N PRO A 8 3.86 -0.74 -4.68
CA PRO A 8 3.69 0.65 -4.25
C PRO A 8 3.23 1.60 -5.35
N PHE A 9 2.52 2.66 -4.98
CA PHE A 9 2.08 3.71 -5.88
C PHE A 9 2.96 4.94 -5.76
N THR A 10 3.29 5.56 -6.88
CA THR A 10 4.14 6.74 -6.94
C THR A 10 3.33 7.96 -7.35
N LEU A 11 3.38 9.02 -6.54
CA LEU A 11 2.81 10.33 -6.84
C LEU A 11 3.96 11.33 -7.04
N ASN A 12 4.14 11.81 -8.26
CA ASN A 12 5.18 12.78 -8.62
C ASN A 12 4.78 13.59 -9.85
N SER A 13 5.67 14.47 -10.31
CA SER A 13 5.41 15.32 -11.49
C SER A 13 5.22 14.55 -12.80
N LYS A 14 5.73 13.31 -12.89
CA LYS A 14 5.60 12.45 -14.09
C LYS A 14 4.30 11.65 -14.09
N THR A 15 3.79 11.28 -12.91
CA THR A 15 2.54 10.55 -12.76
C THR A 15 1.32 11.46 -12.69
N LEU A 16 1.51 12.76 -12.41
CA LEU A 16 0.45 13.77 -12.42
C LEU A 16 0.03 14.09 -13.86
N THR A 17 -1.17 13.66 -14.24
CA THR A 17 -1.71 13.80 -15.61
C THR A 17 -2.54 15.05 -15.82
N ASP A 18 -3.21 15.52 -14.76
CA ASP A 18 -3.99 16.75 -14.76
C ASP A 18 -3.65 17.63 -13.56
N LYS A 19 -2.96 18.75 -13.83
CA LYS A 19 -2.56 19.70 -12.79
C LYS A 19 -3.72 20.44 -12.15
N THR A 20 -4.81 20.64 -12.88
CA THR A 20 -5.99 21.37 -12.40
C THR A 20 -6.85 20.47 -11.52
N ALA A 21 -7.10 19.26 -11.99
CA ALA A 21 -7.86 18.27 -11.20
C ALA A 21 -7.01 17.56 -10.14
N GLY A 22 -5.66 17.65 -10.25
CA GLY A 22 -4.76 16.94 -9.34
C GLY A 22 -4.75 15.42 -9.55
N SER A 23 -5.07 14.94 -10.76
CA SER A 23 -5.20 13.50 -11.05
C SER A 23 -3.89 12.88 -11.46
N PHE A 24 -3.60 11.67 -10.96
CA PHE A 24 -2.44 10.86 -11.31
C PHE A 24 -2.83 9.67 -12.20
N ASN A 25 -1.88 9.17 -13.00
CA ASN A 25 -2.10 8.07 -13.94
C ASN A 25 -2.38 6.70 -13.28
N ASN A 26 -2.24 6.61 -11.96
CA ASN A 26 -2.47 5.39 -11.17
C ASN A 26 -3.80 5.40 -10.39
N GLY A 27 -4.70 6.33 -10.72
CA GLY A 27 -6.02 6.43 -10.11
C GLY A 27 -6.10 7.26 -8.83
N PHE A 28 -4.96 7.66 -8.25
CA PHE A 28 -4.92 8.61 -7.15
C PHE A 28 -5.23 10.02 -7.63
N ALA A 29 -5.72 10.85 -6.73
CA ALA A 29 -5.83 12.28 -6.94
C ALA A 29 -5.39 13.04 -5.70
N ILE A 30 -5.06 14.33 -5.87
CA ILE A 30 -4.73 15.22 -4.76
C ILE A 30 -5.51 16.52 -4.92
N SER A 31 -6.10 16.99 -3.83
CA SER A 31 -6.76 18.29 -3.74
C SER A 31 -6.11 19.13 -2.66
N ASN A 32 -6.38 20.42 -2.63
CA ASN A 32 -6.00 21.30 -1.54
C ASN A 32 -7.15 22.24 -1.17
N GLU A 33 -7.11 22.74 0.06
CA GLU A 33 -8.17 23.61 0.62
C GLU A 33 -8.41 24.90 -0.16
N LYS A 34 -7.46 25.33 -1.01
CA LYS A 34 -7.56 26.55 -1.82
C LYS A 34 -8.00 26.31 -3.24
N GLY A 35 -8.21 25.05 -3.66
CA GLY A 35 -8.65 24.68 -5.01
C GLY A 35 -7.71 25.14 -6.13
N LYS A 36 -6.42 25.34 -5.84
CA LYS A 36 -5.41 25.79 -6.83
C LYS A 36 -4.76 24.62 -7.51
N SER A 37 -4.42 24.80 -8.79
CA SER A 37 -3.59 23.87 -9.54
C SER A 37 -2.18 23.77 -8.94
N TYR A 38 -1.56 22.61 -9.10
CA TYR A 38 -0.24 22.33 -8.56
C TYR A 38 0.86 23.01 -9.38
N ASP A 39 1.79 23.68 -8.69
CA ASP A 39 2.92 24.33 -9.34
C ASP A 39 4.00 23.29 -9.69
N ILE A 40 3.93 22.78 -10.92
CA ILE A 40 5.01 22.01 -11.52
C ILE A 40 5.71 22.97 -12.46
N GLY A 41 6.86 23.47 -12.03
CA GLY A 41 7.68 24.31 -12.91
C GLY A 41 8.08 23.55 -14.18
N SER A 42 8.13 24.23 -15.32
CA SER A 42 8.57 23.61 -16.57
C SER A 42 10.02 23.09 -16.42
N GLY A 43 10.24 21.82 -16.75
CA GLY A 43 11.53 21.15 -16.59
C GLY A 43 11.87 20.71 -15.17
N THR A 44 10.97 20.85 -14.21
CA THR A 44 11.20 20.42 -12.84
C THR A 44 10.70 19.00 -12.58
N SER A 45 11.44 18.30 -11.75
CA SER A 45 11.15 16.92 -11.34
C SER A 45 10.39 16.84 -10.00
N TYR A 46 9.76 17.93 -9.56
CA TYR A 46 9.06 18.00 -8.26
C TYR A 46 7.71 18.71 -8.36
N ILE A 47 6.87 18.45 -7.38
CA ILE A 47 5.65 19.22 -7.09
C ILE A 47 5.94 20.11 -5.89
N LYS A 48 5.57 21.40 -5.98
CA LYS A 48 5.69 22.33 -4.84
C LYS A 48 4.49 22.21 -3.92
N TYR A 49 4.76 22.06 -2.64
CA TYR A 49 3.76 22.08 -1.58
C TYR A 49 4.00 23.29 -0.66
N SER A 50 2.92 23.89 -0.21
CA SER A 50 2.92 25.03 0.74
C SER A 50 2.30 24.62 2.06
N THR A 51 2.35 25.50 3.06
CA THR A 51 1.71 25.28 4.37
C THR A 51 0.19 25.42 4.26
N ILE A 52 -0.45 24.48 3.58
CA ILE A 52 -1.90 24.30 3.46
C ILE A 52 -2.21 22.81 3.52
N GLN A 53 -3.45 22.47 3.85
CA GLN A 53 -3.85 21.07 3.84
C GLN A 53 -4.06 20.56 2.42
N TYR A 54 -3.44 19.41 2.14
CA TYR A 54 -3.68 18.59 0.96
C TYR A 54 -4.44 17.33 1.37
N THR A 55 -5.27 16.83 0.48
CA THR A 55 -5.98 15.56 0.63
C THR A 55 -5.62 14.68 -0.55
N ILE A 56 -4.95 13.58 -0.29
CA ILE A 56 -4.72 12.51 -1.27
C ILE A 56 -5.97 11.63 -1.28
N ILE A 57 -6.58 11.51 -2.44
CA ILE A 57 -7.75 10.65 -2.66
C ILE A 57 -7.23 9.29 -3.10
N ILE A 58 -7.57 8.27 -2.35
CA ILE A 58 -7.12 6.89 -2.51
C ILE A 58 -8.20 6.13 -3.31
N PRO A 59 -7.83 5.40 -4.38
CA PRO A 59 -8.78 4.58 -5.12
C PRO A 59 -9.47 3.53 -4.25
N ASP A 60 -10.70 3.19 -4.58
CA ASP A 60 -11.47 2.17 -3.85
C ASP A 60 -10.74 0.83 -3.79
N GLY A 61 -10.76 0.22 -2.62
CA GLY A 61 -10.11 -1.07 -2.36
C GLY A 61 -8.60 -1.01 -2.12
N VAL A 62 -7.99 0.19 -2.18
CA VAL A 62 -6.58 0.40 -1.85
C VAL A 62 -6.45 0.80 -0.37
N LYS A 63 -5.55 0.12 0.35
CA LYS A 63 -5.26 0.33 1.78
C LYS A 63 -3.80 0.70 1.95
N ILE A 64 -3.52 1.90 2.41
CA ILE A 64 -2.16 2.43 2.57
C ILE A 64 -1.66 2.17 3.99
N THR A 65 -0.52 1.51 4.12
CA THR A 65 0.11 1.18 5.41
C THR A 65 1.33 2.03 5.72
N LYS A 66 1.96 2.59 4.67
CA LYS A 66 3.20 3.36 4.79
C LYS A 66 3.30 4.39 3.67
N MET A 67 3.94 5.51 3.97
CA MET A 67 4.19 6.61 3.04
C MET A 67 5.65 7.04 3.11
N ASP A 68 6.35 7.05 1.99
CA ASP A 68 7.64 7.71 1.86
C ASP A 68 7.46 9.07 1.21
N ILE A 69 8.15 10.08 1.72
CA ILE A 69 8.18 11.44 1.15
C ILE A 69 9.63 11.79 0.87
N GLU A 70 9.98 11.97 -0.41
CA GLU A 70 11.29 12.38 -0.85
C GLU A 70 11.25 13.78 -1.42
N GLY A 71 12.03 14.68 -0.85
CA GLY A 71 12.02 16.08 -1.25
C GLY A 71 13.13 16.92 -0.64
N ARG A 72 12.97 18.22 -0.76
CA ARG A 72 13.87 19.20 -0.20
C ARG A 72 13.14 20.48 0.20
N ASN A 73 13.79 21.30 0.99
CA ASN A 73 13.34 22.67 1.25
C ASN A 73 13.32 23.49 -0.06
N ASN A 74 12.31 24.32 -0.21
CA ASN A 74 12.26 25.26 -1.35
C ASN A 74 13.16 26.49 -1.11
N TYR A 75 13.32 26.91 0.14
CA TYR A 75 14.09 28.08 0.54
C TYR A 75 15.32 27.70 1.38
N SER A 76 16.33 28.59 1.39
CA SER A 76 17.54 28.44 2.21
C SER A 76 17.47 29.19 3.53
N ASP A 77 16.51 30.08 3.69
CA ASP A 77 16.35 31.01 4.83
C ASP A 77 15.13 30.70 5.72
N ALA A 78 14.26 29.78 5.29
CA ALA A 78 13.08 29.39 6.02
C ALA A 78 13.07 27.90 6.37
N ASP A 79 12.41 27.55 7.46
CA ASP A 79 12.23 26.17 7.87
C ASP A 79 11.17 25.47 7.01
N ALA A 80 11.42 24.19 6.71
CA ALA A 80 10.46 23.30 6.09
C ALA A 80 10.61 21.89 6.69
N TYR A 81 9.47 21.25 7.00
CA TYR A 81 9.45 19.90 7.55
C TYR A 81 8.12 19.22 7.21
N ILE A 82 8.02 17.92 7.47
CA ILE A 82 6.85 17.11 7.09
C ILE A 82 5.55 17.73 7.56
N GLY A 83 5.45 18.16 8.82
CA GLY A 83 4.26 18.77 9.38
C GLY A 83 3.26 17.74 9.86
N GLU A 84 2.00 17.80 9.39
CA GLU A 84 0.96 16.87 9.81
C GLU A 84 0.60 15.89 8.70
N ILE A 85 0.48 14.61 9.04
CA ILE A 85 -0.05 13.58 8.14
C ILE A 85 -1.13 12.83 8.90
N ASN A 86 -2.33 12.81 8.38
CA ASN A 86 -3.49 12.08 8.90
C ASN A 86 -3.72 12.31 10.40
N GLY A 87 -3.59 13.57 10.84
CA GLY A 87 -3.76 13.99 12.24
C GLY A 87 -2.55 13.82 13.14
N THR A 88 -1.47 13.19 12.67
CA THR A 88 -0.22 13.00 13.43
C THR A 88 0.80 14.07 13.06
N ASN A 89 1.41 14.71 14.06
CA ASN A 89 2.44 15.74 13.86
C ASN A 89 3.85 15.13 13.76
N TYR A 90 4.59 15.58 12.75
CA TYR A 90 5.97 15.23 12.45
C TYR A 90 6.80 16.51 12.49
N ASP A 91 7.53 16.72 13.57
CA ASP A 91 8.20 17.99 13.89
C ASP A 91 9.53 18.19 13.17
N ALA A 92 10.06 19.40 13.25
CA ALA A 92 11.30 19.79 12.61
C ALA A 92 12.56 19.13 13.20
N SER A 93 12.52 18.63 14.44
CA SER A 93 13.70 18.01 15.05
C SER A 93 14.14 16.73 14.34
N THR A 94 13.17 16.00 13.78
CA THR A 94 13.40 14.71 13.11
C THR A 94 13.10 14.77 11.61
N TYR A 95 12.13 15.58 11.20
CA TYR A 95 11.54 15.53 9.85
C TYR A 95 11.80 16.81 9.03
N ALA A 96 12.85 17.56 9.35
CA ALA A 96 13.19 18.78 8.62
C ALA A 96 13.84 18.50 7.26
N PHE A 97 13.45 19.29 6.27
CA PHE A 97 14.18 19.43 5.02
C PHE A 97 15.24 20.50 5.19
N PRO A 98 16.55 20.16 5.04
CA PRO A 98 17.64 21.08 5.33
C PRO A 98 17.64 22.37 4.51
N LYS A 99 18.11 23.47 5.10
CA LYS A 99 18.20 24.78 4.44
C LYS A 99 19.25 24.83 3.32
N ASP A 100 20.19 23.88 3.31
CA ASP A 100 21.14 23.71 2.20
C ASP A 100 20.50 23.08 0.94
N LYS A 101 19.19 22.80 0.99
CA LYS A 101 18.40 22.18 -0.07
C LYS A 101 18.85 20.75 -0.44
N SER A 102 19.60 20.08 0.43
CA SER A 102 19.85 18.66 0.26
C SER A 102 18.56 17.85 0.29
N VAL A 103 18.50 16.80 -0.54
CA VAL A 103 17.34 15.93 -0.63
C VAL A 103 17.30 15.00 0.58
N LYS A 104 16.12 14.86 1.18
CA LYS A 104 15.83 13.91 2.25
C LYS A 104 14.64 13.05 1.88
N LYS A 105 14.64 11.83 2.40
CA LYS A 105 13.51 10.92 2.35
C LYS A 105 13.10 10.56 3.77
N TYR A 106 11.81 10.69 4.05
CA TYR A 106 11.20 10.33 5.32
C TYR A 106 10.14 9.27 5.10
N THR A 107 10.09 8.33 6.02
CA THR A 107 9.10 7.25 6.04
C THR A 107 8.13 7.48 7.18
N VAL A 108 6.84 7.38 6.88
CA VAL A 108 5.74 7.45 7.84
C VAL A 108 4.99 6.12 7.77
N GLU A 109 4.86 5.44 8.88
CA GLU A 109 4.06 4.23 9.02
C GLU A 109 2.74 4.56 9.71
N PHE A 110 1.66 3.91 9.30
CA PHE A 110 0.33 4.11 9.87
C PHE A 110 -0.02 2.93 10.79
N ASP A 111 -0.49 3.22 12.00
CA ASP A 111 -0.91 2.20 12.97
C ASP A 111 -2.07 1.33 12.46
N SER A 112 -2.87 1.90 11.58
CA SER A 112 -3.96 1.21 10.89
C SER A 112 -3.95 1.63 9.41
N PRO A 113 -4.30 0.73 8.48
CA PRO A 113 -4.37 1.05 7.07
C PRO A 113 -5.30 2.23 6.79
N VAL A 114 -4.85 3.15 5.94
CA VAL A 114 -5.60 4.34 5.52
C VAL A 114 -6.31 4.06 4.21
N GLU A 115 -7.63 4.32 4.17
CA GLU A 115 -8.50 4.12 3.02
C GLU A 115 -9.17 5.45 2.65
N HIS A 116 -9.62 5.58 1.40
CA HIS A 116 -10.38 6.70 0.84
C HIS A 116 -9.61 8.02 0.78
N THR A 117 -9.13 8.54 1.91
CA THR A 117 -8.42 9.82 1.96
C THR A 117 -7.26 9.80 2.95
N LEU A 118 -6.18 10.49 2.59
CA LEU A 118 -5.03 10.74 3.45
C LEU A 118 -4.72 12.23 3.43
N THR A 119 -4.74 12.87 4.60
CA THR A 119 -4.44 14.30 4.71
C THR A 119 -2.95 14.55 4.92
N PHE A 120 -2.46 15.65 4.36
CA PHE A 120 -1.06 16.07 4.47
C PHE A 120 -0.99 17.60 4.55
N THR A 121 -0.44 18.12 5.64
CA THR A 121 -0.25 19.56 5.87
C THR A 121 1.22 19.85 6.11
N PRO A 122 2.02 20.11 5.05
CA PRO A 122 3.43 20.43 5.20
C PRO A 122 3.62 21.74 5.95
N LYS A 123 4.76 21.87 6.62
CA LYS A 123 5.21 23.14 7.22
C LYS A 123 6.37 23.71 6.40
N GLY A 124 6.23 24.97 6.01
CA GLY A 124 7.12 25.60 5.04
C GLY A 124 6.89 25.14 3.60
N LYS A 125 7.51 25.83 2.64
CA LYS A 125 7.44 25.47 1.22
C LYS A 125 8.43 24.37 0.89
N GLN A 126 7.95 23.33 0.24
CA GLN A 126 8.70 22.11 -0.08
C GLN A 126 8.65 21.79 -1.55
N CYS A 127 9.74 21.27 -2.09
CA CYS A 127 9.84 20.65 -3.40
C CYS A 127 9.86 19.14 -3.21
N ILE A 128 8.74 18.46 -3.46
CA ILE A 128 8.63 17.02 -3.28
C ILE A 128 8.84 16.33 -4.63
N PHE A 129 9.89 15.51 -4.71
CA PHE A 129 10.22 14.74 -5.91
C PHE A 129 9.32 13.53 -6.05
N GLN A 130 8.97 12.90 -4.93
CA GLN A 130 8.15 11.70 -4.94
C GLN A 130 7.47 11.47 -3.58
N ILE A 131 6.21 11.09 -3.63
CA ILE A 131 5.50 10.40 -2.57
C ILE A 131 5.30 8.96 -3.02
N THR A 132 5.71 8.00 -2.21
CA THR A 132 5.47 6.57 -2.45
C THR A 132 4.51 6.04 -1.41
N LEU A 133 3.40 5.47 -1.86
CA LEU A 133 2.36 4.90 -1.00
C LEU A 133 2.42 3.38 -1.08
N TYR A 134 2.64 2.74 0.06
CA TYR A 134 2.74 1.29 0.20
C TYR A 134 1.41 0.74 0.70
N THR A 135 0.98 -0.35 0.10
CA THR A 135 -0.25 -1.04 0.48
C THR A 135 0.04 -2.18 1.44
N GLU A 136 -1.00 -2.66 2.11
CA GLU A 136 -0.94 -3.99 2.71
C GLU A 136 -0.48 -4.97 1.64
N THR A 137 0.63 -5.65 1.91
CA THR A 137 0.87 -6.90 1.21
C THR A 137 -0.24 -7.81 1.71
N SER A 138 -1.21 -8.11 0.86
CA SER A 138 -2.14 -9.17 1.19
C SER A 138 -1.28 -10.42 1.38
N THR A 139 -1.00 -10.77 2.64
CA THR A 139 -0.57 -12.11 3.00
C THR A 139 -1.79 -13.04 2.91
N GLY A 140 -2.73 -12.70 2.05
CA GLY A 140 -3.67 -13.66 1.53
C GLY A 140 -2.79 -14.73 0.95
N ILE A 141 -2.94 -15.95 1.41
CA ILE A 141 -2.42 -17.16 0.79
C ILE A 141 -2.58 -16.89 -0.70
N GLN A 142 -1.46 -16.53 -1.37
CA GLN A 142 -1.46 -16.48 -2.82
C GLN A 142 -2.07 -17.81 -3.18
N ASN A 143 -3.12 -17.79 -4.00
CA ASN A 143 -3.56 -19.01 -4.64
C ASN A 143 -2.28 -19.65 -5.12
N ILE A 144 -1.77 -20.60 -4.34
CA ILE A 144 -0.78 -21.51 -4.83
C ILE A 144 -1.54 -22.10 -6.00
N THR A 145 -1.24 -21.59 -7.20
CA THR A 145 -1.61 -22.27 -8.42
C THR A 145 -1.09 -23.65 -8.12
N ALA A 146 -2.02 -24.57 -7.80
CA ALA A 146 -1.66 -25.90 -7.42
C ALA A 146 -0.79 -26.37 -8.58
N ILE A 147 0.52 -26.35 -8.37
CA ILE A 147 1.39 -27.20 -9.17
C ILE A 147 0.67 -28.51 -9.01
N ALA A 148 0.14 -29.04 -10.11
CA ALA A 148 -0.58 -30.28 -10.09
C ALA A 148 0.36 -31.30 -9.45
N GLN A 149 0.31 -31.38 -8.12
CA GLN A 149 0.98 -32.45 -7.43
C GLN A 149 0.32 -33.72 -7.96
N PRO A 150 1.09 -34.67 -8.38
CA PRO A 150 0.55 -35.96 -8.82
C PRO A 150 -0.40 -36.40 -7.71
N ALA A 151 -1.61 -36.81 -8.07
CA ALA A 151 -2.67 -37.14 -7.15
C ALA A 151 -2.12 -38.05 -6.07
N ASN A 152 -1.88 -37.48 -4.92
CA ASN A 152 -1.38 -38.21 -3.78
C ASN A 152 -2.59 -38.89 -3.15
N ASN A 153 -2.76 -40.16 -3.43
CA ASN A 153 -3.87 -40.97 -2.92
C ASN A 153 -3.78 -41.25 -1.41
N ASN A 154 -3.15 -40.36 -0.65
CA ASN A 154 -3.10 -40.48 0.80
C ASN A 154 -4.24 -39.73 1.47
N VAL A 155 -4.72 -40.25 2.57
CA VAL A 155 -5.76 -39.64 3.41
C VAL A 155 -5.10 -39.04 4.62
N TYR A 156 -5.45 -37.80 4.93
CA TYR A 156 -4.92 -37.05 6.09
C TYR A 156 -6.06 -36.63 7.03
N ASP A 157 -5.81 -36.64 8.34
CA ASP A 157 -6.71 -36.04 9.30
C ASP A 157 -6.54 -34.49 9.32
N LEU A 158 -7.38 -33.78 10.09
CA LEU A 158 -7.32 -32.32 10.21
C LEU A 158 -6.02 -31.79 10.87
N ARG A 159 -5.24 -32.67 11.50
CA ARG A 159 -3.92 -32.31 12.07
C ARG A 159 -2.80 -32.53 11.07
N GLY A 160 -3.11 -32.89 9.82
CA GLY A 160 -2.14 -33.16 8.78
C GLY A 160 -1.44 -34.53 8.92
N ARG A 161 -1.88 -35.44 9.81
CA ARG A 161 -1.32 -36.76 9.95
C ARG A 161 -1.89 -37.67 8.89
N MET A 162 -1.04 -38.41 8.18
CA MET A 162 -1.46 -39.43 7.23
C MET A 162 -2.11 -40.59 7.97
N VAL A 163 -3.37 -40.87 7.65
CA VAL A 163 -4.15 -41.97 8.25
C VAL A 163 -4.24 -43.18 7.32
N LYS A 164 -4.06 -42.98 6.02
CA LYS A 164 -4.01 -44.06 5.02
C LYS A 164 -3.20 -43.61 3.81
N SER A 165 -2.33 -44.49 3.31
CA SER A 165 -1.56 -44.30 2.07
C SER A 165 -2.23 -45.06 0.91
N ASN A 166 -2.05 -44.56 -0.31
CA ASN A 166 -2.55 -45.20 -1.54
C ASN A 166 -4.04 -45.60 -1.47
N ALA A 167 -4.87 -44.74 -0.84
CA ALA A 167 -6.28 -45.01 -0.64
C ALA A 167 -7.07 -44.86 -1.95
N LYS A 168 -8.13 -45.68 -2.10
CA LYS A 168 -9.18 -45.50 -3.10
C LYS A 168 -10.36 -44.79 -2.44
N ALA A 169 -11.28 -44.24 -3.26
CA ALA A 169 -12.44 -43.52 -2.75
C ALA A 169 -13.32 -44.41 -1.82
N ASP A 170 -13.40 -45.72 -2.06
CA ASP A 170 -14.16 -46.65 -1.21
C ASP A 170 -13.49 -46.89 0.16
N ASP A 171 -12.21 -46.71 0.26
CA ASP A 171 -11.49 -46.86 1.54
C ASP A 171 -11.89 -45.80 2.56
N LEU A 172 -12.38 -44.63 2.10
CA LEU A 172 -12.89 -43.57 2.97
C LEU A 172 -14.09 -44.02 3.81
N LYS A 173 -14.90 -44.97 3.29
CA LYS A 173 -16.06 -45.50 4.00
C LYS A 173 -15.67 -46.37 5.20
N SER A 174 -14.45 -46.91 5.22
CA SER A 174 -13.95 -47.75 6.30
C SER A 174 -13.18 -46.98 7.40
N LEU A 175 -13.05 -45.66 7.24
CA LEU A 175 -12.42 -44.83 8.23
C LEU A 175 -13.36 -44.56 9.41
N ASN A 176 -12.77 -44.39 10.60
CA ASN A 176 -13.52 -43.97 11.76
C ASN A 176 -14.26 -42.64 11.53
N LYS A 177 -15.34 -42.41 12.28
CA LYS A 177 -16.07 -41.15 12.27
C LYS A 177 -15.10 -39.97 12.40
N GLY A 178 -15.11 -39.06 11.44
CA GLY A 178 -14.18 -37.92 11.45
C GLY A 178 -14.20 -37.09 10.17
N ILE A 179 -13.28 -36.13 10.11
CA ILE A 179 -13.06 -35.28 8.95
C ILE A 179 -11.67 -35.58 8.39
N TYR A 180 -11.61 -35.82 7.09
CA TYR A 180 -10.41 -36.21 6.38
C TYR A 180 -10.19 -35.38 5.13
N VAL A 181 -8.96 -35.30 4.66
CA VAL A 181 -8.56 -34.69 3.39
C VAL A 181 -8.02 -35.80 2.48
N PHE A 182 -8.61 -35.94 1.31
CA PHE A 182 -8.21 -36.90 0.26
C PHE A 182 -8.31 -36.22 -1.12
N ASN A 183 -7.25 -36.28 -1.91
CA ASN A 183 -7.17 -35.61 -3.21
C ASN A 183 -7.59 -34.13 -3.15
N ASN A 184 -7.10 -33.40 -2.15
CA ASN A 184 -7.40 -31.98 -1.88
C ASN A 184 -8.89 -31.68 -1.63
N LYS A 185 -9.71 -32.69 -1.35
CA LYS A 185 -11.12 -32.54 -0.99
C LYS A 185 -11.37 -33.00 0.45
N LYS A 186 -12.28 -32.27 1.11
CA LYS A 186 -12.73 -32.62 2.47
C LYS A 186 -13.79 -33.70 2.40
N TYR A 187 -13.65 -34.72 3.23
CA TYR A 187 -14.59 -35.81 3.41
C TYR A 187 -15.03 -35.91 4.88
N VAL A 188 -16.29 -36.18 5.10
CA VAL A 188 -16.86 -36.41 6.43
C VAL A 188 -17.37 -37.84 6.49
N THR A 189 -16.79 -38.66 7.39
CA THR A 189 -17.28 -40.01 7.65
C THR A 189 -18.24 -39.98 8.86
N LYS A 190 -19.36 -40.71 8.78
CA LYS A 190 -20.39 -40.72 9.82
C LYS A 190 -20.25 -41.92 10.72
#